data_9aa355968c5335fe11884c7fa8398e02
#
_entry.id   9aa355968c5335fe11884c7fa8398e02
#
_cell.length_a   1.000
_cell.length_b   1.000
_cell.length_c   1.000
_cell.angle_alpha   90.00
_cell.angle_beta   90.00
_cell.angle_gamma   90.00
#
_symmetry.space_group_name_H-M   'P 1'
#
loop_
_entity.id
_entity.type
_entity.pdbx_description
1 polymer ?
#
loop_
_entity_poly.entity_id
_entity_poly.type
_entity_poly.pdbx_seq_one_letter_code
_entity_poly.pdbx_strand_id
1 'polypeptide(L)'
;MPRLPLFFARRYLFSKKSHSVINIVSGVSAFSVAIPVMAMVILLSVFNGFEGLIKSMYRSFDPDIRITPVRGKVFPIDSLPRERFLAIDGVRDAAYALEDNAVFEYRDRQAFGTMCGVDSLYRQVVPLDSLRTEGVFQLQFGDFPEAYVGQGMAYALGIRVNLNSPISVYVPRRGRVSPLLPYSFYKKQNIFPSGVFALEAEVDGKYVIVPLHFAQQLLDYPGQASSVAIRLEADASPQRVQQQIGQWLGDDYKIQSRYQQKESFYRIMMYEKWGIYFIILLVLVIASFSLIGSLVMLIIEKRKDSQTLVTMGADTKLLRKIFVAEGMLIYLIGAGGGLLLGVALALVPGKTKKTDAQQTTAASADTAFDLSATQKQLEALLSAIDGAGRVRLML
;
A
#
# COMPACT_ATOMS: atom_id res chain seq x y z
N MET A 1 11.37 50.09 -17.39
CA MET A 1 12.71 49.56 -17.02
C MET A 1 12.57 48.50 -15.94
N PRO A 2 12.38 47.22 -16.26
CA PRO A 2 12.12 46.16 -15.27
C PRO A 2 13.36 45.73 -14.46
N ARG A 3 14.57 46.11 -14.85
CA ARG A 3 15.84 45.68 -14.23
C ARG A 3 16.25 46.47 -12.98
N LEU A 4 15.74 47.68 -12.78
CA LEU A 4 16.14 48.57 -11.68
C LEU A 4 15.73 48.06 -10.29
N PRO A 5 14.49 47.62 -10.05
CA PRO A 5 14.08 47.06 -8.75
C PRO A 5 14.88 45.82 -8.36
N LEU A 6 15.12 44.90 -9.31
CA LEU A 6 15.90 43.70 -9.09
C LEU A 6 17.37 43.97 -8.77
N PHE A 7 17.96 44.99 -9.41
CA PHE A 7 19.33 45.41 -9.13
C PHE A 7 19.49 45.92 -7.70
N PHE A 8 18.56 46.77 -7.23
CA PHE A 8 18.56 47.25 -5.85
C PHE A 8 18.30 46.12 -4.86
N ALA A 9 17.32 45.26 -5.11
CA ALA A 9 17.00 44.10 -4.26
C ALA A 9 18.21 43.16 -4.10
N ARG A 10 18.92 42.81 -5.19
CA ARG A 10 20.12 41.98 -5.14
C ARG A 10 21.25 42.68 -4.36
N ARG A 11 21.45 43.98 -4.54
CA ARG A 11 22.48 44.73 -3.84
C ARG A 11 22.19 44.88 -2.36
N TYR A 12 20.94 45.00 -1.97
CA TYR A 12 20.51 45.05 -0.55
C TYR A 12 20.72 43.69 0.11
N LEU A 13 20.35 42.61 -0.53
CA LEU A 13 20.49 41.26 0.02
C LEU A 13 21.96 40.83 0.22
N PHE A 14 22.88 41.21 -0.71
CA PHE A 14 24.29 40.80 -0.70
C PHE A 14 25.26 41.89 -0.29
N SER A 15 24.82 42.93 0.41
CA SER A 15 25.68 44.01 0.84
C SER A 15 26.72 43.58 1.89
N LYS A 16 28.02 43.75 1.58
CA LYS A 16 29.16 43.35 2.45
C LYS A 16 29.40 44.23 3.67
N LYS A 17 28.66 45.30 3.91
CA LYS A 17 28.89 46.21 5.04
C LYS A 17 28.22 45.71 6.27
N SER A 18 29.03 45.19 7.22
CA SER A 18 28.82 45.04 8.65
C SER A 18 27.70 44.09 9.07
N HIS A 19 27.94 43.32 10.12
CA HIS A 19 27.01 42.57 10.96
C HIS A 19 25.60 43.23 11.09
N SER A 20 24.91 43.38 9.98
CA SER A 20 23.61 44.01 9.92
C SER A 20 22.58 43.00 10.33
N VAL A 21 21.76 43.30 11.30
CA VAL A 21 20.57 42.59 11.71
C VAL A 21 19.74 42.15 10.49
N ILE A 22 19.80 42.94 9.40
CA ILE A 22 19.16 42.68 8.11
C ILE A 22 19.58 41.32 7.53
N ASN A 23 20.87 41.01 7.49
CA ASN A 23 21.36 39.76 6.89
C ASN A 23 20.93 38.55 7.71
N ILE A 24 20.85 38.72 9.04
CA ILE A 24 20.33 37.65 9.94
C ILE A 24 18.83 37.46 9.70
N VAL A 25 18.06 38.53 9.67
CA VAL A 25 16.60 38.48 9.44
C VAL A 25 16.28 37.88 8.06
N SER A 26 17.00 38.31 7.01
CA SER A 26 16.84 37.75 5.67
C SER A 26 17.23 36.26 5.59
N GLY A 27 18.31 35.90 6.32
CA GLY A 27 18.75 34.51 6.45
C GLY A 27 17.73 33.63 7.17
N VAL A 28 17.21 34.09 8.32
CA VAL A 28 16.14 33.39 9.07
C VAL A 28 14.88 33.25 8.20
N SER A 29 14.53 34.26 7.44
CA SER A 29 13.37 34.22 6.54
C SER A 29 13.53 33.22 5.39
N ALA A 30 14.73 33.20 4.78
CA ALA A 30 15.03 32.19 3.75
C ALA A 30 14.98 30.78 4.34
N PHE A 31 15.49 30.58 5.55
CA PHE A 31 15.47 29.31 6.25
C PHE A 31 14.05 28.88 6.64
N SER A 32 13.21 29.82 7.08
CA SER A 32 11.77 29.58 7.39
C SER A 32 10.97 29.10 6.18
N VAL A 33 11.38 29.45 4.96
CA VAL A 33 10.80 28.94 3.72
C VAL A 33 11.45 27.62 3.28
N ALA A 34 12.76 27.49 3.49
CA ALA A 34 13.51 26.31 3.06
C ALA A 34 13.07 25.02 3.78
N ILE A 35 12.82 25.08 5.09
CA ILE A 35 12.41 23.92 5.90
C ILE A 35 11.09 23.32 5.42
N PRO A 36 9.98 24.07 5.25
CA PRO A 36 8.73 23.54 4.74
C PRO A 36 8.86 22.94 3.34
N VAL A 37 9.60 23.61 2.44
CA VAL A 37 9.81 23.12 1.07
C VAL A 37 10.62 21.82 1.09
N MET A 38 11.66 21.73 1.91
CA MET A 38 12.44 20.49 2.09
C MET A 38 11.55 19.38 2.65
N ALA A 39 10.78 19.64 3.70
CA ALA A 39 9.86 18.66 4.29
C ALA A 39 8.82 18.16 3.28
N MET A 40 8.28 19.07 2.45
CA MET A 40 7.34 18.72 1.38
C MET A 40 7.97 17.74 0.38
N VAL A 41 9.19 18.02 -0.09
CA VAL A 41 9.89 17.16 -1.05
C VAL A 41 10.13 15.77 -0.46
N ILE A 42 10.62 15.70 0.79
CA ILE A 42 10.87 14.44 1.48
C ILE A 42 9.56 13.65 1.65
N LEU A 43 8.50 14.30 2.13
CA LEU A 43 7.20 13.67 2.36
C LEU A 43 6.61 13.10 1.07
N LEU A 44 6.62 13.87 -0.02
CA LEU A 44 6.15 13.41 -1.32
C LEU A 44 7.02 12.29 -1.90
N SER A 45 8.34 12.34 -1.71
CA SER A 45 9.25 11.29 -2.15
C SER A 45 8.98 9.97 -1.41
N VAL A 46 8.85 10.02 -0.09
CA VAL A 46 8.52 8.84 0.74
C VAL A 46 7.16 8.27 0.33
N PHE A 47 6.16 9.12 0.17
CA PHE A 47 4.81 8.67 -0.20
C PHE A 47 4.77 8.01 -1.59
N ASN A 48 5.42 8.61 -2.59
CA ASN A 48 5.50 8.03 -3.93
C ASN A 48 6.30 6.72 -3.95
N GLY A 49 7.36 6.62 -3.15
CA GLY A 49 8.12 5.38 -2.97
C GLY A 49 7.26 4.27 -2.35
N PHE A 50 6.49 4.60 -1.31
CA PHE A 50 5.57 3.68 -0.65
C PHE A 50 4.43 3.24 -1.59
N GLU A 51 3.83 4.17 -2.33
CA GLU A 51 2.82 3.86 -3.36
C GLU A 51 3.38 2.90 -4.42
N GLY A 52 4.62 3.13 -4.87
CA GLY A 52 5.32 2.25 -5.81
C GLY A 52 5.56 0.85 -5.26
N LEU A 53 6.00 0.75 -4.01
CA LEU A 53 6.20 -0.52 -3.31
C LEU A 53 4.91 -1.31 -3.20
N ILE A 54 3.84 -0.68 -2.73
CA ILE A 54 2.52 -1.30 -2.61
C ILE A 54 2.03 -1.80 -3.97
N LYS A 55 2.09 -0.96 -5.02
CA LYS A 55 1.71 -1.37 -6.37
C LYS A 55 2.50 -2.59 -6.86
N SER A 56 3.78 -2.71 -6.49
CA SER A 56 4.61 -3.86 -6.87
C SER A 56 4.20 -5.14 -6.15
N MET A 57 3.85 -5.06 -4.87
CA MET A 57 3.38 -6.20 -4.07
C MET A 57 2.07 -6.77 -4.62
N TYR A 58 1.09 -5.90 -4.91
CA TYR A 58 -0.20 -6.32 -5.45
C TYR A 58 -0.17 -6.80 -6.91
N ARG A 59 0.92 -6.55 -7.66
CA ARG A 59 1.05 -7.03 -9.05
C ARG A 59 1.14 -8.54 -9.19
N SER A 60 1.52 -9.25 -8.15
CA SER A 60 1.89 -10.67 -8.25
C SER A 60 0.70 -11.61 -8.17
N PHE A 61 -0.38 -11.26 -7.45
CA PHE A 61 -1.50 -12.17 -7.21
C PHE A 61 -2.77 -11.82 -8.00
N ASP A 62 -3.08 -10.51 -8.18
CA ASP A 62 -4.31 -10.12 -8.85
C ASP A 62 -4.18 -10.28 -10.38
N PRO A 63 -5.19 -10.87 -11.05
CA PRO A 63 -5.26 -10.89 -12.51
C PRO A 63 -5.37 -9.47 -13.08
N ASP A 64 -4.96 -9.27 -14.34
CA ASP A 64 -5.03 -7.95 -14.97
C ASP A 64 -6.47 -7.46 -15.12
N ILE A 65 -7.38 -8.40 -15.45
CA ILE A 65 -8.82 -8.16 -15.49
C ILE A 65 -9.52 -9.32 -14.78
N ARG A 66 -10.49 -9.00 -13.92
CA ARG A 66 -11.40 -9.95 -13.29
C ARG A 66 -12.83 -9.65 -13.75
N ILE A 67 -13.55 -10.71 -14.15
CA ILE A 67 -14.94 -10.63 -14.57
C ILE A 67 -15.77 -11.40 -13.54
N THR A 68 -16.81 -10.78 -13.02
CA THR A 68 -17.75 -11.38 -12.06
C THR A 68 -19.18 -11.06 -12.46
N PRO A 69 -20.16 -11.92 -12.16
CA PRO A 69 -21.56 -11.61 -12.44
C PRO A 69 -22.05 -10.46 -11.56
N VAL A 70 -22.90 -9.58 -12.09
CA VAL A 70 -23.54 -8.50 -11.31
C VAL A 70 -24.65 -9.05 -10.44
N ARG A 71 -25.35 -10.06 -10.93
CA ARG A 71 -26.43 -10.74 -10.19
C ARG A 71 -26.04 -12.18 -9.88
N GLY A 72 -26.25 -12.61 -8.64
CA GLY A 72 -25.84 -13.93 -8.20
C GLY A 72 -24.37 -14.02 -7.79
N LYS A 73 -23.91 -15.23 -7.47
CA LYS A 73 -22.51 -15.50 -7.07
C LYS A 73 -21.73 -16.23 -8.15
N VAL A 74 -22.41 -16.92 -9.04
CA VAL A 74 -21.82 -17.81 -10.03
C VAL A 74 -22.52 -17.70 -11.38
N PHE A 75 -21.85 -18.12 -12.43
CA PHE A 75 -22.35 -18.21 -13.79
C PHE A 75 -21.93 -19.55 -14.42
N PRO A 76 -22.68 -20.09 -15.41
CA PRO A 76 -22.26 -21.26 -16.17
C PRO A 76 -21.01 -20.97 -16.99
N ILE A 77 -20.01 -21.84 -16.93
CA ILE A 77 -18.75 -21.67 -17.68
C ILE A 77 -19.02 -21.60 -19.18
N ASP A 78 -20.01 -22.36 -19.68
CA ASP A 78 -20.37 -22.37 -21.09
C ASP A 78 -20.92 -21.03 -21.61
N SER A 79 -21.42 -20.16 -20.72
CA SER A 79 -21.87 -18.81 -21.09
C SER A 79 -20.71 -17.85 -21.41
N LEU A 80 -19.54 -18.13 -20.91
CA LEU A 80 -18.32 -17.34 -21.09
C LEU A 80 -17.17 -18.21 -21.60
N PRO A 81 -17.23 -18.70 -22.85
CA PRO A 81 -16.22 -19.62 -23.39
C PRO A 81 -14.84 -18.92 -23.46
N ARG A 82 -13.80 -19.63 -23.03
CA ARG A 82 -12.41 -19.15 -22.96
C ARG A 82 -11.89 -18.67 -24.31
N GLU A 83 -12.24 -19.36 -25.37
CA GLU A 83 -11.80 -19.11 -26.75
C GLU A 83 -12.15 -17.67 -27.17
N ARG A 84 -13.30 -17.17 -26.74
CA ARG A 84 -13.70 -15.78 -27.00
C ARG A 84 -12.81 -14.75 -26.32
N PHE A 85 -12.33 -15.02 -25.12
CA PHE A 85 -11.39 -14.12 -24.44
C PHE A 85 -10.03 -14.13 -25.13
N LEU A 86 -9.55 -15.31 -25.51
CA LEU A 86 -8.28 -15.47 -26.22
C LEU A 86 -8.29 -14.88 -27.65
N ALA A 87 -9.47 -14.70 -28.25
CA ALA A 87 -9.63 -14.03 -29.55
C ALA A 87 -9.51 -12.49 -29.45
N ILE A 88 -9.51 -11.91 -28.26
CA ILE A 88 -9.38 -10.46 -28.04
C ILE A 88 -7.91 -10.10 -28.08
N ASP A 89 -7.55 -9.13 -28.92
CA ASP A 89 -6.19 -8.62 -29.05
C ASP A 89 -5.67 -8.08 -27.71
N GLY A 90 -4.49 -8.56 -27.29
CA GLY A 90 -3.86 -8.22 -26.00
C GLY A 90 -4.24 -9.13 -24.83
N VAL A 91 -5.08 -10.14 -25.01
CA VAL A 91 -5.34 -11.17 -23.98
C VAL A 91 -4.37 -12.33 -24.19
N ARG A 92 -3.58 -12.64 -23.16
CA ARG A 92 -2.64 -13.75 -23.18
C ARG A 92 -3.25 -15.05 -22.70
N ASP A 93 -3.91 -15.01 -21.54
CA ASP A 93 -4.49 -16.19 -20.90
C ASP A 93 -5.78 -15.81 -20.16
N ALA A 94 -6.70 -16.79 -20.03
CA ALA A 94 -7.92 -16.68 -19.26
C ALA A 94 -8.18 -17.96 -18.46
N ALA A 95 -8.59 -17.82 -17.21
CA ALA A 95 -8.81 -18.93 -16.28
C ALA A 95 -10.09 -18.72 -15.46
N TYR A 96 -10.76 -19.81 -15.08
CA TYR A 96 -11.95 -19.75 -14.24
C TYR A 96 -11.58 -19.98 -12.78
N ALA A 97 -12.27 -19.24 -11.90
CA ALA A 97 -12.16 -19.45 -10.47
C ALA A 97 -13.56 -19.51 -9.82
N LEU A 98 -13.68 -20.32 -8.78
CA LEU A 98 -14.86 -20.44 -7.95
C LEU A 98 -14.46 -20.17 -6.50
N GLU A 99 -14.84 -19.00 -5.99
CA GLU A 99 -14.51 -18.57 -4.64
C GLU A 99 -15.76 -18.61 -3.75
N ASP A 100 -15.63 -19.24 -2.57
CA ASP A 100 -16.63 -19.12 -1.50
C ASP A 100 -15.95 -19.33 -0.14
N ASN A 101 -16.63 -18.90 0.91
CA ASN A 101 -16.16 -19.07 2.28
C ASN A 101 -16.27 -20.53 2.73
N ALA A 102 -15.27 -20.99 3.46
CA ALA A 102 -15.21 -22.32 4.01
C ALA A 102 -14.55 -22.32 5.41
N VAL A 103 -14.84 -23.36 6.18
CA VAL A 103 -14.11 -23.67 7.40
C VAL A 103 -13.16 -24.81 7.07
N PHE A 104 -11.90 -24.64 7.40
CA PHE A 104 -10.85 -25.62 7.24
C PHE A 104 -10.49 -26.20 8.60
N GLU A 105 -10.40 -27.52 8.66
CA GLU A 105 -9.99 -28.24 9.85
C GLU A 105 -8.80 -29.14 9.52
N TYR A 106 -7.77 -29.05 10.32
CA TYR A 106 -6.62 -29.92 10.22
C TYR A 106 -6.29 -30.45 11.62
N ARG A 107 -6.47 -31.76 11.81
CA ARG A 107 -6.40 -32.41 13.13
C ARG A 107 -7.43 -31.74 14.09
N ASP A 108 -6.93 -31.09 15.16
CA ASP A 108 -7.76 -30.46 16.20
C ASP A 108 -7.88 -28.94 16.05
N ARG A 109 -7.38 -28.36 14.93
CA ARG A 109 -7.41 -26.92 14.68
C ARG A 109 -8.35 -26.58 13.56
N GLN A 110 -9.10 -25.50 13.76
CA GLN A 110 -10.03 -24.96 12.76
C GLN A 110 -9.69 -23.52 12.42
N ALA A 111 -9.86 -23.16 11.16
CA ALA A 111 -9.72 -21.78 10.69
C ALA A 111 -10.79 -21.47 9.65
N PHE A 112 -11.26 -20.23 9.66
CA PHE A 112 -12.19 -19.72 8.66
C PHE A 112 -11.41 -19.05 7.54
N GLY A 113 -11.79 -19.33 6.29
CA GLY A 113 -11.10 -18.74 5.14
C GLY A 113 -11.91 -18.82 3.85
N THR A 114 -11.28 -18.48 2.75
CA THR A 114 -11.83 -18.52 1.40
C THR A 114 -11.24 -19.69 0.63
N MET A 115 -12.08 -20.60 0.21
CA MET A 115 -11.72 -21.65 -0.75
C MET A 115 -11.78 -21.06 -2.14
N CYS A 116 -10.66 -21.13 -2.87
CA CYS A 116 -10.53 -20.69 -4.26
C CYS A 116 -10.30 -21.90 -5.16
N GLY A 117 -11.35 -22.42 -5.77
CA GLY A 117 -11.28 -23.47 -6.78
C GLY A 117 -10.82 -22.89 -8.10
N VAL A 118 -9.73 -23.37 -8.65
CA VAL A 118 -9.14 -22.85 -9.89
C VAL A 118 -8.91 -23.95 -10.91
N ASP A 119 -8.97 -23.56 -12.18
CA ASP A 119 -8.66 -24.48 -13.27
C ASP A 119 -7.13 -24.66 -13.47
N SER A 120 -6.74 -25.60 -14.31
CA SER A 120 -5.33 -25.94 -14.57
C SER A 120 -4.52 -24.80 -15.20
N LEU A 121 -5.19 -23.85 -15.87
CA LEU A 121 -4.56 -22.72 -16.54
C LEU A 121 -4.40 -21.49 -15.63
N TYR A 122 -4.98 -21.51 -14.44
CA TYR A 122 -4.88 -20.40 -13.48
C TYR A 122 -3.43 -20.02 -13.14
N ARG A 123 -2.51 -21.00 -13.13
CA ARG A 123 -1.08 -20.77 -12.96
C ARG A 123 -0.44 -19.88 -14.03
N GLN A 124 -1.03 -19.82 -15.25
CA GLN A 124 -0.55 -18.96 -16.32
C GLN A 124 -1.05 -17.52 -16.14
N VAL A 125 -2.20 -17.36 -15.50
CA VAL A 125 -2.79 -16.06 -15.18
C VAL A 125 -2.15 -15.46 -13.92
N VAL A 126 -1.99 -16.28 -12.87
CA VAL A 126 -1.40 -15.87 -11.59
C VAL A 126 -0.15 -16.73 -11.34
N PRO A 127 1.05 -16.13 -11.20
CA PRO A 127 2.31 -16.86 -11.07
C PRO A 127 2.50 -17.42 -9.65
N LEU A 128 1.66 -18.38 -9.27
CA LEU A 128 1.64 -19.01 -7.93
C LEU A 128 2.94 -19.73 -7.58
N ASP A 129 3.66 -20.25 -8.59
CA ASP A 129 4.94 -20.94 -8.39
C ASP A 129 6.03 -20.01 -7.80
N SER A 130 5.99 -18.72 -8.14
CA SER A 130 6.94 -17.72 -7.65
C SER A 130 6.71 -17.33 -6.18
N LEU A 131 5.54 -17.66 -5.63
CA LEU A 131 5.13 -17.34 -4.27
C LEU A 131 5.32 -18.52 -3.30
N ARG A 132 5.90 -19.61 -3.75
CA ARG A 132 6.07 -20.84 -2.98
C ARG A 132 7.05 -20.66 -1.83
N THR A 133 6.62 -21.08 -0.63
CA THR A 133 7.46 -21.15 0.57
C THR A 133 7.86 -22.59 0.88
N GLU A 134 6.89 -23.53 0.79
CA GLU A 134 7.11 -24.96 1.07
C GLU A 134 6.33 -25.83 0.07
N GLY A 135 6.79 -27.06 -0.15
CA GLY A 135 6.13 -28.04 -1.01
C GLY A 135 6.17 -27.69 -2.49
N VAL A 136 5.12 -28.05 -3.24
CA VAL A 136 5.01 -27.84 -4.68
C VAL A 136 3.64 -27.26 -4.99
N PHE A 137 3.54 -26.37 -5.99
CA PHE A 137 2.24 -25.98 -6.53
C PHE A 137 1.69 -27.10 -7.40
N GLN A 138 0.88 -27.92 -6.79
CA GLN A 138 0.19 -29.03 -7.44
C GLN A 138 -1.23 -29.09 -6.88
N LEU A 139 -2.22 -29.16 -7.77
CA LEU A 139 -3.63 -29.20 -7.37
C LEU A 139 -4.23 -30.62 -7.52
N GLN A 140 -3.46 -31.54 -8.10
CA GLN A 140 -3.89 -32.91 -8.29
C GLN A 140 -2.69 -33.87 -8.34
N PHE A 141 -2.77 -34.94 -7.58
CA PHE A 141 -1.81 -36.05 -7.61
C PHE A 141 -2.53 -37.34 -7.95
N GLY A 142 -2.36 -37.81 -9.18
CA GLY A 142 -3.21 -38.89 -9.70
C GLY A 142 -4.69 -38.51 -9.65
N ASP A 143 -5.51 -39.29 -8.97
CA ASP A 143 -6.94 -39.03 -8.78
C ASP A 143 -7.26 -38.20 -7.50
N PHE A 144 -6.24 -37.87 -6.69
CA PHE A 144 -6.44 -37.17 -5.42
C PHE A 144 -6.32 -35.66 -5.63
N PRO A 145 -7.33 -34.88 -5.18
CA PRO A 145 -7.23 -33.42 -5.18
C PRO A 145 -6.28 -32.95 -4.10
N GLU A 146 -5.47 -31.95 -4.44
CA GLU A 146 -4.51 -31.32 -3.52
C GLU A 146 -4.76 -29.83 -3.37
N ALA A 147 -4.43 -29.30 -2.20
CA ALA A 147 -4.62 -27.90 -1.83
C ALA A 147 -3.32 -27.14 -1.68
N TYR A 148 -3.25 -25.95 -2.23
CA TYR A 148 -2.16 -25.01 -2.03
C TYR A 148 -2.60 -23.94 -1.04
N VAL A 149 -1.94 -23.88 0.13
CA VAL A 149 -2.42 -23.19 1.32
C VAL A 149 -1.64 -21.91 1.57
N GLY A 150 -2.31 -20.82 1.89
CA GLY A 150 -1.63 -19.59 2.32
C GLY A 150 -0.87 -19.78 3.63
N GLN A 151 0.29 -19.13 3.77
CA GLN A 151 1.20 -19.31 4.91
C GLN A 151 0.53 -18.99 6.25
N GLY A 152 -0.26 -17.92 6.32
CA GLY A 152 -1.01 -17.58 7.55
C GLY A 152 -2.05 -18.63 7.90
N MET A 153 -2.75 -19.19 6.89
CA MET A 153 -3.71 -20.29 7.08
C MET A 153 -2.98 -21.57 7.51
N ALA A 154 -1.84 -21.90 6.90
CA ALA A 154 -1.04 -23.05 7.25
C ALA A 154 -0.53 -22.96 8.70
N TYR A 155 -0.09 -21.76 9.13
CA TYR A 155 0.31 -21.51 10.50
C TYR A 155 -0.86 -21.65 11.49
N ALA A 156 -2.01 -21.07 11.20
CA ALA A 156 -3.21 -21.15 12.06
C ALA A 156 -3.68 -22.59 12.26
N LEU A 157 -3.66 -23.40 11.21
CA LEU A 157 -4.05 -24.81 11.22
C LEU A 157 -2.91 -25.74 11.71
N GLY A 158 -1.68 -25.28 11.74
CA GLY A 158 -0.51 -26.12 12.05
C GLY A 158 -0.22 -27.15 10.95
N ILE A 159 -0.48 -26.79 9.68
CA ILE A 159 -0.24 -27.66 8.53
C ILE A 159 1.28 -27.84 8.33
N ARG A 160 1.68 -29.08 8.09
CA ARG A 160 3.02 -29.45 7.61
C ARG A 160 2.85 -30.28 6.35
N VAL A 161 3.44 -29.81 5.25
CA VAL A 161 3.28 -30.44 3.92
C VAL A 161 3.80 -31.88 3.88
N ASN A 162 4.73 -32.24 4.75
CA ASN A 162 5.34 -33.59 4.81
C ASN A 162 4.51 -34.61 5.60
N LEU A 163 3.36 -34.25 6.10
CA LEU A 163 2.50 -35.14 6.88
C LEU A 163 1.26 -35.49 6.06
N ASN A 164 1.03 -36.77 5.79
CA ASN A 164 -0.12 -37.30 5.04
C ASN A 164 -1.46 -37.17 5.80
N SER A 165 -1.70 -36.03 6.43
CA SER A 165 -2.97 -35.74 7.10
C SER A 165 -3.83 -34.86 6.18
N PRO A 166 -5.08 -35.24 5.91
CA PRO A 166 -5.95 -34.42 5.06
C PRO A 166 -6.47 -33.19 5.82
N ILE A 167 -6.74 -32.13 5.08
CA ILE A 167 -7.52 -30.99 5.52
C ILE A 167 -8.99 -31.30 5.26
N SER A 168 -9.82 -31.21 6.28
CA SER A 168 -11.28 -31.29 6.12
C SER A 168 -11.84 -29.92 5.79
N VAL A 169 -12.53 -29.81 4.67
CA VAL A 169 -13.15 -28.55 4.22
C VAL A 169 -14.67 -28.65 4.45
N TYR A 170 -15.19 -27.69 5.20
CA TYR A 170 -16.61 -27.59 5.50
C TYR A 170 -17.22 -26.37 4.84
N VAL A 171 -18.33 -26.56 4.15
CA VAL A 171 -19.13 -25.47 3.55
C VAL A 171 -20.59 -25.61 3.94
N PRO A 172 -21.34 -24.52 4.08
CA PRO A 172 -22.77 -24.58 4.36
C PRO A 172 -23.51 -25.28 3.22
N ARG A 173 -24.40 -26.18 3.54
CA ARG A 173 -25.25 -26.85 2.56
C ARG A 173 -26.29 -25.88 2.02
N ARG A 174 -26.46 -25.86 0.71
CA ARG A 174 -27.50 -25.05 0.05
C ARG A 174 -28.80 -25.84 -0.05
N GLY A 175 -29.93 -25.17 0.10
CA GLY A 175 -31.25 -25.75 0.02
C GLY A 175 -32.00 -25.83 1.34
N ARG A 176 -33.16 -26.52 1.34
CA ARG A 176 -33.97 -26.69 2.55
C ARG A 176 -33.27 -27.68 3.49
N VAL A 177 -32.80 -27.17 4.59
CA VAL A 177 -32.17 -27.98 5.64
C VAL A 177 -33.23 -28.42 6.64
N SER A 178 -33.27 -29.70 6.97
CA SER A 178 -34.21 -30.22 8.00
C SER A 178 -33.66 -29.85 9.40
N PRO A 179 -34.43 -29.13 10.23
CA PRO A 179 -34.01 -28.80 11.60
C PRO A 179 -33.77 -30.02 12.48
N LEU A 180 -34.30 -31.19 12.10
CA LEU A 180 -34.22 -32.43 12.87
C LEU A 180 -32.88 -33.17 12.70
N LEU A 181 -32.04 -32.79 11.72
CA LEU A 181 -30.77 -33.47 11.43
C LEU A 181 -29.62 -32.45 11.44
N PRO A 182 -28.93 -32.24 12.57
CA PRO A 182 -27.83 -31.26 12.68
C PRO A 182 -26.71 -31.46 11.65
N TYR A 183 -26.41 -32.71 11.26
CA TYR A 183 -25.40 -33.05 10.27
C TYR A 183 -25.77 -32.67 8.83
N SER A 184 -27.00 -32.21 8.60
CA SER A 184 -27.42 -31.75 7.26
C SER A 184 -27.08 -30.30 6.94
N PHE A 185 -26.52 -29.54 7.89
CA PHE A 185 -26.26 -28.12 7.72
C PHE A 185 -24.99 -27.82 6.91
N TYR A 186 -24.06 -28.76 6.81
CA TYR A 186 -22.80 -28.56 6.09
C TYR A 186 -22.44 -29.79 5.24
N LYS A 187 -21.61 -29.52 4.22
CA LYS A 187 -20.91 -30.56 3.47
C LYS A 187 -19.47 -30.58 3.93
N LYS A 188 -18.89 -31.78 3.94
CA LYS A 188 -17.49 -32.04 4.29
C LYS A 188 -16.83 -32.81 3.16
N GLN A 189 -15.64 -32.38 2.74
CA GLN A 189 -14.74 -33.13 1.89
C GLN A 189 -13.29 -32.99 2.38
N ASN A 190 -12.47 -33.99 2.11
CA ASN A 190 -11.08 -34.01 2.50
C ASN A 190 -10.17 -33.71 1.30
N ILE A 191 -9.12 -32.96 1.54
CA ILE A 191 -8.12 -32.59 0.54
C ILE A 191 -6.72 -32.60 1.18
N PHE A 192 -5.67 -32.97 0.43
CA PHE A 192 -4.32 -33.03 0.97
C PHE A 192 -3.54 -31.76 0.66
N PRO A 193 -2.70 -31.24 1.59
CA PRO A 193 -1.87 -30.08 1.33
C PRO A 193 -0.68 -30.45 0.44
N SER A 194 -0.52 -29.80 -0.72
CA SER A 194 0.61 -29.97 -1.64
C SER A 194 1.74 -28.98 -1.38
N GLY A 195 1.41 -27.79 -0.90
CA GLY A 195 2.39 -26.75 -0.61
C GLY A 195 1.79 -25.54 0.08
N VAL A 196 2.69 -24.61 0.39
CA VAL A 196 2.38 -23.35 1.08
C VAL A 196 2.92 -22.19 0.26
N PHE A 197 2.11 -21.12 0.13
CA PHE A 197 2.52 -19.88 -0.52
C PHE A 197 2.51 -18.72 0.46
N ALA A 198 3.39 -17.74 0.22
CA ALA A 198 3.41 -16.47 0.94
C ALA A 198 3.36 -15.31 -0.06
N LEU A 199 2.44 -14.40 0.16
CA LEU A 199 2.27 -13.19 -0.62
C LEU A 199 2.10 -11.97 0.27
N GLU A 200 1.00 -11.94 1.03
CA GLU A 200 0.58 -10.84 1.88
C GLU A 200 -0.28 -11.39 3.01
N ALA A 201 -0.08 -10.89 4.23
CA ALA A 201 -0.74 -11.42 5.43
C ALA A 201 -2.27 -11.53 5.31
N GLU A 202 -2.92 -10.60 4.58
CA GLU A 202 -4.36 -10.62 4.38
C GLU A 202 -4.80 -11.76 3.45
N VAL A 203 -4.04 -12.06 2.40
CA VAL A 203 -4.30 -13.16 1.46
C VAL A 203 -3.87 -14.47 2.07
N ASP A 204 -2.67 -14.53 2.64
CA ASP A 204 -2.07 -15.73 3.22
C ASP A 204 -2.88 -16.29 4.39
N GLY A 205 -3.53 -15.41 5.15
CA GLY A 205 -4.37 -15.79 6.28
C GLY A 205 -5.75 -16.31 5.90
N LYS A 206 -6.18 -16.14 4.64
CA LYS A 206 -7.56 -16.43 4.23
C LYS A 206 -7.68 -17.48 3.12
N TYR A 207 -6.73 -17.52 2.17
CA TYR A 207 -6.93 -18.30 0.94
C TYR A 207 -6.35 -19.69 1.01
N VAL A 208 -7.16 -20.65 0.55
CA VAL A 208 -6.76 -22.02 0.23
C VAL A 208 -7.17 -22.30 -1.21
N ILE A 209 -6.19 -22.56 -2.07
CA ILE A 209 -6.39 -22.82 -3.50
C ILE A 209 -6.58 -24.32 -3.69
N VAL A 210 -7.63 -24.71 -4.37
CA VAL A 210 -8.02 -26.09 -4.62
C VAL A 210 -8.36 -26.28 -6.11
N PRO A 211 -8.46 -27.52 -6.63
CA PRO A 211 -8.96 -27.75 -7.97
C PRO A 211 -10.39 -27.24 -8.17
N LEU A 212 -10.69 -26.68 -9.35
CA LEU A 212 -12.02 -26.16 -9.66
C LEU A 212 -13.12 -27.21 -9.49
N HIS A 213 -12.90 -28.43 -9.97
CA HIS A 213 -13.88 -29.54 -9.85
C HIS A 213 -14.18 -29.91 -8.39
N PHE A 214 -13.16 -29.86 -7.51
CA PHE A 214 -13.34 -30.09 -6.06
C PHE A 214 -14.25 -29.02 -5.45
N ALA A 215 -14.00 -27.74 -5.74
CA ALA A 215 -14.83 -26.63 -5.28
C ALA A 215 -16.27 -26.74 -5.83
N GLN A 216 -16.43 -27.06 -7.10
CA GLN A 216 -17.74 -27.25 -7.74
C GLN A 216 -18.57 -28.35 -7.10
N GLN A 217 -17.94 -29.49 -6.80
CA GLN A 217 -18.62 -30.61 -6.13
C GLN A 217 -19.00 -30.29 -4.69
N LEU A 218 -18.09 -29.63 -3.95
CA LEU A 218 -18.33 -29.31 -2.55
C LEU A 218 -19.42 -28.23 -2.39
N LEU A 219 -19.44 -27.23 -3.30
CA LEU A 219 -20.36 -26.09 -3.26
C LEU A 219 -21.70 -26.33 -3.98
N ASP A 220 -21.91 -27.49 -4.61
CA ASP A 220 -23.08 -27.77 -5.46
C ASP A 220 -23.20 -26.80 -6.67
N TYR A 221 -22.10 -26.53 -7.37
CA TYR A 221 -22.06 -25.69 -8.56
C TYR A 221 -21.39 -26.39 -9.74
N PRO A 222 -21.94 -27.52 -10.22
CA PRO A 222 -21.34 -28.24 -11.35
C PRO A 222 -21.30 -27.35 -12.60
N GLY A 223 -20.14 -27.26 -13.26
CA GLY A 223 -19.97 -26.48 -14.48
C GLY A 223 -20.09 -24.96 -14.32
N GLN A 224 -20.01 -24.46 -13.08
CA GLN A 224 -20.12 -23.03 -12.81
C GLN A 224 -18.83 -22.45 -12.23
N ALA A 225 -18.65 -21.15 -12.41
CA ALA A 225 -17.54 -20.36 -11.84
C ALA A 225 -18.07 -19.07 -11.22
N SER A 226 -17.33 -18.47 -10.30
CA SER A 226 -17.66 -17.17 -9.72
C SER A 226 -16.93 -16.01 -10.42
N SER A 227 -15.82 -16.28 -11.09
CA SER A 227 -15.06 -15.26 -11.81
C SER A 227 -14.25 -15.85 -12.96
N VAL A 228 -13.95 -14.97 -13.93
CA VAL A 228 -12.92 -15.21 -14.94
C VAL A 228 -11.74 -14.28 -14.62
N ALA A 229 -10.56 -14.86 -14.47
CA ALA A 229 -9.30 -14.16 -14.32
C ALA A 229 -8.60 -14.09 -15.68
N ILE A 230 -8.21 -12.89 -16.10
CA ILE A 230 -7.56 -12.67 -17.40
C ILE A 230 -6.18 -12.08 -17.19
N ARG A 231 -5.19 -12.62 -17.90
CA ARG A 231 -3.85 -12.10 -18.03
C ARG A 231 -3.69 -11.42 -19.38
N LEU A 232 -3.14 -10.21 -19.36
CA LEU A 232 -2.85 -9.44 -20.56
C LEU A 232 -1.41 -9.65 -21.03
N GLU A 233 -1.15 -9.36 -22.29
CA GLU A 233 0.19 -9.20 -22.82
C GLU A 233 0.86 -7.95 -22.24
N ALA A 234 2.19 -7.91 -22.23
CA ALA A 234 2.96 -6.84 -21.58
C ALA A 234 2.63 -5.45 -22.15
N ASP A 235 2.35 -5.36 -23.45
CA ASP A 235 2.11 -4.11 -24.17
C ASP A 235 0.61 -3.78 -24.31
N ALA A 236 -0.29 -4.63 -23.80
CA ALA A 236 -1.72 -4.44 -23.93
C ALA A 236 -2.24 -3.36 -22.99
N SER A 237 -3.16 -2.53 -23.49
CA SER A 237 -3.86 -1.55 -22.68
C SER A 237 -5.05 -2.19 -21.95
N PRO A 238 -5.05 -2.26 -20.60
CA PRO A 238 -6.16 -2.85 -19.85
C PRO A 238 -7.51 -2.17 -20.12
N GLN A 239 -7.50 -0.86 -20.34
CA GLN A 239 -8.72 -0.09 -20.62
C GLN A 239 -9.35 -0.48 -21.97
N ARG A 240 -8.52 -0.69 -23.01
CA ARG A 240 -9.01 -1.10 -24.34
C ARG A 240 -9.62 -2.49 -24.27
N VAL A 241 -8.93 -3.44 -23.66
CA VAL A 241 -9.44 -4.81 -23.51
C VAL A 241 -10.70 -4.83 -22.65
N GLN A 242 -10.76 -4.08 -21.57
CA GLN A 242 -11.95 -3.94 -20.72
C GLN A 242 -13.16 -3.41 -21.52
N GLN A 243 -12.96 -2.41 -22.39
CA GLN A 243 -14.02 -1.88 -23.25
C GLN A 243 -14.51 -2.92 -24.28
N GLN A 244 -13.61 -3.67 -24.91
CA GLN A 244 -13.97 -4.72 -25.86
C GLN A 244 -14.78 -5.84 -25.19
N ILE A 245 -14.34 -6.28 -23.99
CA ILE A 245 -15.07 -7.27 -23.21
C ILE A 245 -16.44 -6.71 -22.79
N GLY A 246 -16.52 -5.44 -22.38
CA GLY A 246 -17.76 -4.78 -21.97
C GLY A 246 -18.79 -4.68 -23.10
N GLN A 247 -18.34 -4.40 -24.33
CA GLN A 247 -19.22 -4.38 -25.51
C GLN A 247 -19.86 -5.74 -25.78
N TRP A 248 -19.14 -6.82 -25.47
CA TRP A 248 -19.64 -8.17 -25.66
C TRP A 248 -20.53 -8.65 -24.50
N LEU A 249 -20.14 -8.39 -23.25
CA LEU A 249 -20.81 -8.94 -22.06
C LEU A 249 -21.99 -8.08 -21.57
N GLY A 250 -22.04 -6.80 -21.97
CA GLY A 250 -23.06 -5.86 -21.48
C GLY A 250 -23.00 -5.62 -19.97
N ASP A 251 -24.15 -5.28 -19.38
CA ASP A 251 -24.27 -4.88 -17.97
C ASP A 251 -24.48 -6.06 -17.00
N ASP A 252 -24.56 -7.29 -17.49
CA ASP A 252 -24.76 -8.48 -16.66
C ASP A 252 -23.50 -8.90 -15.91
N TYR A 253 -22.34 -8.42 -16.34
CA TYR A 253 -21.05 -8.75 -15.77
C TYR A 253 -20.27 -7.51 -15.38
N LYS A 254 -19.66 -7.55 -14.22
CA LYS A 254 -18.73 -6.52 -13.73
C LYS A 254 -17.32 -6.86 -14.18
N ILE A 255 -16.76 -6.03 -15.04
CA ILE A 255 -15.40 -6.17 -15.56
C ILE A 255 -14.51 -5.20 -14.81
N GLN A 256 -13.57 -5.72 -14.03
CA GLN A 256 -12.72 -4.92 -13.15
C GLN A 256 -11.26 -5.04 -13.56
N SER A 257 -10.64 -3.92 -13.84
CA SER A 257 -9.18 -3.84 -13.93
C SER A 257 -8.56 -4.08 -12.55
N ARG A 258 -7.26 -4.35 -12.48
CA ARG A 258 -6.51 -4.56 -11.24
C ARG A 258 -6.74 -3.44 -10.20
N TYR A 259 -6.81 -2.19 -10.63
CA TYR A 259 -7.11 -1.06 -9.76
C TYR A 259 -8.55 -1.09 -9.20
N GLN A 260 -9.51 -1.49 -10.02
CA GLN A 260 -10.91 -1.55 -9.65
C GLN A 260 -11.23 -2.74 -8.74
N GLN A 261 -10.44 -3.82 -8.79
CA GLN A 261 -10.58 -4.97 -7.88
C GLN A 261 -10.31 -4.57 -6.43
N LYS A 262 -9.44 -3.58 -6.20
CA LYS A 262 -9.07 -3.05 -4.87
C LYS A 262 -9.46 -1.57 -4.73
N GLU A 263 -10.60 -1.18 -5.28
CA GLU A 263 -11.08 0.21 -5.28
C GLU A 263 -11.09 0.83 -3.89
N SER A 264 -11.56 0.09 -2.89
CA SER A 264 -11.62 0.59 -1.50
C SER A 264 -10.24 0.94 -0.95
N PHE A 265 -9.24 0.13 -1.24
CA PHE A 265 -7.86 0.37 -0.83
C PHE A 265 -7.27 1.61 -1.52
N TYR A 266 -7.43 1.71 -2.86
CA TYR A 266 -6.95 2.88 -3.61
C TYR A 266 -7.69 4.16 -3.22
N ARG A 267 -8.97 4.07 -2.84
CA ARG A 267 -9.76 5.20 -2.34
C ARG A 267 -9.20 5.72 -1.00
N ILE A 268 -8.84 4.81 -0.07
CA ILE A 268 -8.21 5.19 1.20
C ILE A 268 -6.86 5.87 0.94
N MET A 269 -6.01 5.31 0.08
CA MET A 269 -4.73 5.94 -0.30
C MET A 269 -4.93 7.33 -0.91
N MET A 270 -5.99 7.51 -1.70
CA MET A 270 -6.30 8.83 -2.28
C MET A 270 -6.69 9.85 -1.20
N TYR A 271 -7.50 9.45 -0.22
CA TYR A 271 -7.84 10.32 0.91
C TYR A 271 -6.63 10.68 1.77
N GLU A 272 -5.75 9.73 2.02
CA GLU A 272 -4.48 9.96 2.72
C GLU A 272 -3.62 10.97 1.96
N LYS A 273 -3.50 10.85 0.65
CA LYS A 273 -2.79 11.79 -0.23
C LYS A 273 -3.39 13.20 -0.17
N TRP A 274 -4.71 13.33 -0.16
CA TRP A 274 -5.39 14.61 0.03
C TRP A 274 -5.12 15.22 1.42
N GLY A 275 -5.08 14.38 2.46
CA GLY A 275 -4.69 14.80 3.82
C GLY A 275 -3.27 15.39 3.85
N ILE A 276 -2.32 14.72 3.19
CA ILE A 276 -0.94 15.20 3.07
C ILE A 276 -0.88 16.54 2.34
N TYR A 277 -1.60 16.71 1.23
CA TYR A 277 -1.65 17.98 0.51
C TYR A 277 -2.22 19.10 1.37
N PHE A 278 -3.25 18.82 2.19
CA PHE A 278 -3.81 19.79 3.11
C PHE A 278 -2.82 20.24 4.19
N ILE A 279 -2.06 19.30 4.77
CA ILE A 279 -0.99 19.60 5.74
C ILE A 279 0.08 20.46 5.08
N ILE A 280 0.53 20.10 3.87
CA ILE A 280 1.50 20.88 3.11
C ILE A 280 1.00 22.30 2.86
N LEU A 281 -0.25 22.46 2.44
CA LEU A 281 -0.87 23.75 2.24
C LEU A 281 -0.88 24.59 3.52
N LEU A 282 -1.24 24.00 4.66
CA LEU A 282 -1.22 24.65 5.97
C LEU A 282 0.18 25.17 6.32
N VAL A 283 1.19 24.31 6.16
CA VAL A 283 2.60 24.66 6.41
C VAL A 283 3.06 25.80 5.48
N LEU A 284 2.64 25.76 4.21
CA LEU A 284 2.95 26.82 3.24
C LEU A 284 2.30 28.16 3.64
N VAL A 285 1.08 28.15 4.15
CA VAL A 285 0.39 29.33 4.67
C VAL A 285 1.16 29.91 5.86
N ILE A 286 1.57 29.08 6.82
CA ILE A 286 2.36 29.51 7.98
C ILE A 286 3.69 30.13 7.53
N ALA A 287 4.38 29.50 6.58
CA ALA A 287 5.63 30.03 6.00
C ALA A 287 5.40 31.40 5.32
N SER A 288 4.26 31.59 4.67
CA SER A 288 3.89 32.86 4.04
C SER A 288 3.71 33.98 5.07
N PHE A 289 3.08 33.70 6.20
CA PHE A 289 2.98 34.69 7.31
C PHE A 289 4.35 35.06 7.89
N SER A 290 5.25 34.10 8.05
CA SER A 290 6.63 34.34 8.48
C SER A 290 7.36 35.28 7.50
N LEU A 291 7.17 35.09 6.21
CA LEU A 291 7.75 35.93 5.16
C LEU A 291 7.22 37.35 5.21
N ILE A 292 5.89 37.55 5.43
CA ILE A 292 5.28 38.87 5.56
C ILE A 292 5.86 39.58 6.78
N GLY A 293 6.00 38.93 7.94
CA GLY A 293 6.59 39.49 9.14
C GLY A 293 8.03 39.97 8.91
N SER A 294 8.82 39.16 8.21
CA SER A 294 10.19 39.51 7.83
C SER A 294 10.27 40.71 6.86
N LEU A 295 9.39 40.77 5.86
CA LEU A 295 9.33 41.91 4.94
C LEU A 295 8.95 43.21 5.67
N VAL A 296 8.02 43.16 6.62
CA VAL A 296 7.64 44.33 7.45
C VAL A 296 8.85 44.83 8.25
N MET A 297 9.58 43.92 8.90
CA MET A 297 10.78 44.25 9.64
C MET A 297 11.86 44.91 8.74
N LEU A 298 12.06 44.35 7.56
CA LEU A 298 13.01 44.86 6.57
C LEU A 298 12.62 46.27 6.09
N ILE A 299 11.32 46.54 5.85
CA ILE A 299 10.80 47.86 5.47
C ILE A 299 11.07 48.87 6.58
N ILE A 300 10.84 48.51 7.87
CA ILE A 300 11.06 49.42 9.01
C ILE A 300 12.55 49.75 9.10
N GLU A 301 13.43 48.79 9.00
CA GLU A 301 14.88 48.98 9.11
C GLU A 301 15.44 49.83 7.94
N LYS A 302 14.93 49.61 6.72
CA LYS A 302 15.31 50.38 5.52
C LYS A 302 14.58 51.72 5.33
N ARG A 303 13.84 52.17 6.33
CA ARG A 303 13.07 53.43 6.24
C ARG A 303 13.91 54.64 5.90
N LYS A 304 15.13 54.77 6.47
CA LYS A 304 16.05 55.89 6.21
C LYS A 304 16.57 55.84 4.77
N ASP A 305 16.97 54.67 4.26
CA ASP A 305 17.43 54.48 2.89
C ASP A 305 16.28 54.80 1.88
N SER A 306 15.04 54.42 2.23
CA SER A 306 13.85 54.70 1.42
C SER A 306 13.56 56.20 1.35
N GLN A 307 13.71 56.94 2.46
CA GLN A 307 13.56 58.43 2.49
C GLN A 307 14.59 59.08 1.62
N THR A 308 15.85 58.64 1.63
CA THR A 308 16.91 59.16 0.74
C THR A 308 16.56 58.95 -0.73
N LEU A 309 16.02 57.75 -1.08
CA LEU A 309 15.58 57.49 -2.45
C LEU A 309 14.39 58.41 -2.89
N VAL A 310 13.48 58.68 -1.98
CA VAL A 310 12.35 59.60 -2.24
C VAL A 310 12.85 61.03 -2.47
N THR A 311 13.80 61.52 -1.61
CA THR A 311 14.36 62.85 -1.82
C THR A 311 15.15 62.97 -3.13
N MET A 312 15.68 61.85 -3.67
CA MET A 312 16.31 61.76 -4.97
C MET A 312 15.28 61.63 -6.13
N GLY A 313 13.97 61.70 -5.85
CA GLY A 313 12.91 61.66 -6.85
C GLY A 313 12.32 60.26 -7.16
N ALA A 314 12.58 59.25 -6.33
CA ALA A 314 11.98 57.94 -6.51
C ALA A 314 10.51 57.93 -6.15
N ASP A 315 9.65 57.43 -7.06
CA ASP A 315 8.22 57.22 -6.81
C ASP A 315 7.95 56.11 -5.81
N THR A 316 6.90 56.21 -5.00
CA THR A 316 6.42 55.21 -4.04
C THR A 316 6.14 53.87 -4.71
N LYS A 317 5.72 53.89 -5.98
CA LYS A 317 5.54 52.64 -6.77
C LYS A 317 6.84 51.93 -7.05
N LEU A 318 7.97 52.67 -7.21
CA LEU A 318 9.30 52.08 -7.38
C LEU A 318 9.77 51.43 -6.08
N LEU A 319 9.60 52.09 -4.94
CA LEU A 319 9.93 51.54 -3.62
C LEU A 319 9.20 50.25 -3.34
N ARG A 320 7.88 50.22 -3.57
CA ARG A 320 7.07 49.01 -3.40
C ARG A 320 7.59 47.86 -4.29
N LYS A 321 7.96 48.14 -5.54
CA LYS A 321 8.55 47.13 -6.43
C LYS A 321 9.89 46.63 -5.95
N ILE A 322 10.74 47.44 -5.33
CA ILE A 322 12.03 47.05 -4.76
C ILE A 322 11.81 46.08 -3.61
N PHE A 323 10.95 46.39 -2.63
CA PHE A 323 10.68 45.51 -1.49
C PHE A 323 10.00 44.19 -1.88
N VAL A 324 9.06 44.23 -2.85
CA VAL A 324 8.45 43.00 -3.39
C VAL A 324 9.50 42.14 -4.10
N ALA A 325 10.41 42.76 -4.88
CA ALA A 325 11.49 42.03 -5.56
C ALA A 325 12.47 41.41 -4.54
N GLU A 326 12.75 42.10 -3.42
CA GLU A 326 13.61 41.58 -2.35
C GLU A 326 12.98 40.39 -1.65
N GLY A 327 11.69 40.49 -1.27
CA GLY A 327 10.93 39.35 -0.71
C GLY A 327 10.87 38.15 -1.67
N MET A 328 10.66 38.41 -2.96
CA MET A 328 10.68 37.37 -3.98
C MET A 328 12.05 36.68 -4.11
N LEU A 329 13.14 37.42 -3.99
CA LEU A 329 14.49 36.86 -3.98
C LEU A 329 14.75 35.99 -2.74
N ILE A 330 14.36 36.45 -1.56
CA ILE A 330 14.45 35.67 -0.32
C ILE A 330 13.66 34.36 -0.45
N TYR A 331 12.44 34.45 -0.96
CA TYR A 331 11.59 33.29 -1.20
C TYR A 331 12.23 32.29 -2.19
N LEU A 332 12.75 32.78 -3.32
CA LEU A 332 13.41 31.94 -4.32
C LEU A 332 14.66 31.23 -3.77
N ILE A 333 15.45 31.95 -2.97
CA ILE A 333 16.65 31.36 -2.33
C ILE A 333 16.23 30.32 -1.31
N GLY A 334 15.24 30.60 -0.46
CA GLY A 334 14.72 29.66 0.53
C GLY A 334 14.10 28.45 -0.13
N ALA A 335 13.20 28.64 -1.07
CA ALA A 335 12.53 27.55 -1.78
C ALA A 335 13.53 26.71 -2.62
N GLY A 336 14.44 27.34 -3.34
CA GLY A 336 15.48 26.66 -4.10
C GLY A 336 16.43 25.86 -3.21
N GLY A 337 16.88 26.46 -2.11
CA GLY A 337 17.70 25.77 -1.10
C GLY A 337 16.96 24.58 -0.44
N GLY A 338 15.70 24.77 -0.07
CA GLY A 338 14.85 23.72 0.49
C GLY A 338 14.63 22.57 -0.49
N LEU A 339 14.36 22.88 -1.76
CA LEU A 339 14.19 21.89 -2.81
C LEU A 339 15.48 21.09 -3.05
N LEU A 340 16.62 21.75 -3.16
CA LEU A 340 17.91 21.08 -3.35
C LEU A 340 18.27 20.17 -2.17
N LEU A 341 18.09 20.67 -0.94
CA LEU A 341 18.31 19.87 0.27
C LEU A 341 17.33 18.71 0.36
N GLY A 342 16.05 18.93 0.06
CA GLY A 342 15.04 17.88 0.05
C GLY A 342 15.33 16.77 -0.95
N VAL A 343 15.71 17.13 -2.19
CA VAL A 343 16.12 16.17 -3.22
C VAL A 343 17.42 15.46 -2.82
N ALA A 344 18.41 16.17 -2.30
CA ALA A 344 19.66 15.57 -1.84
C ALA A 344 19.41 14.53 -0.74
N LEU A 345 18.56 14.84 0.25
CA LEU A 345 18.19 13.91 1.33
C LEU A 345 17.34 12.72 0.81
N ALA A 346 16.45 12.97 -0.14
CA ALA A 346 15.64 11.90 -0.76
C ALA A 346 16.50 10.94 -1.62
N LEU A 347 17.59 11.43 -2.21
CA LEU A 347 18.53 10.64 -3.03
C LEU A 347 19.66 9.99 -2.20
N VAL A 348 19.83 10.34 -0.92
CA VAL A 348 20.79 9.64 -0.07
C VAL A 348 20.31 8.18 0.02
N PRO A 349 21.04 7.21 -0.57
CA PRO A 349 20.70 5.81 -0.41
C PRO A 349 20.83 5.54 1.08
N GLY A 350 19.69 5.28 1.73
CA GLY A 350 19.72 4.72 3.06
C GLY A 350 20.70 3.56 2.97
N LYS A 351 21.75 3.55 3.78
CA LYS A 351 22.52 2.35 4.02
C LYS A 351 21.56 1.36 4.68
N THR A 352 20.66 0.78 3.90
CA THR A 352 20.08 -0.50 4.23
C THR A 352 21.29 -1.42 4.33
N LYS A 353 21.80 -1.66 5.56
CA LYS A 353 22.39 -2.95 5.83
C LYS A 353 21.44 -3.91 5.12
N LYS A 354 21.94 -4.62 4.13
CA LYS A 354 21.36 -5.88 3.70
C LYS A 354 21.39 -6.75 4.96
N THR A 355 20.39 -6.62 5.78
CA THR A 355 20.02 -7.65 6.72
C THR A 355 19.46 -8.69 5.78
N ASP A 356 20.27 -9.69 5.52
CA ASP A 356 19.87 -10.86 4.77
C ASP A 356 18.54 -11.32 5.32
N ALA A 357 17.47 -11.12 4.52
CA ALA A 357 16.12 -11.56 4.84
C ALA A 357 16.05 -13.11 4.92
N GLN A 358 17.19 -13.79 4.77
CA GLN A 358 17.36 -15.23 4.93
C GLN A 358 17.81 -15.67 6.33
N GLN A 359 18.17 -14.72 7.22
CA GLN A 359 18.56 -15.09 8.60
C GLN A 359 17.54 -14.70 9.67
N THR A 360 16.49 -13.96 9.33
CA THR A 360 15.47 -13.59 10.32
C THR A 360 14.39 -14.66 10.51
N THR A 361 14.36 -15.71 9.69
CA THR A 361 13.48 -16.87 9.91
C THR A 361 14.05 -17.92 10.86
N ALA A 362 15.34 -17.83 11.20
CA ALA A 362 15.95 -18.75 12.16
C ALA A 362 16.17 -18.12 13.56
N ALA A 363 16.06 -16.79 13.69
CA ALA A 363 16.26 -16.09 14.98
C ALA A 363 14.97 -15.78 15.75
N SER A 364 13.80 -16.02 15.17
CA SER A 364 12.51 -15.82 15.85
C SER A 364 11.96 -17.04 16.56
N ALA A 365 12.73 -18.14 16.60
CA ALA A 365 12.35 -19.33 17.36
C ALA A 365 12.96 -19.37 18.78
N ASP A 366 13.89 -18.46 19.13
CA ASP A 366 14.60 -18.47 20.42
C ASP A 366 14.47 -17.16 21.25
N THR A 367 13.55 -16.29 20.91
CA THR A 367 13.04 -15.35 21.91
C THR A 367 11.91 -16.04 22.68
N ALA A 368 12.27 -17.08 23.43
CA ALA A 368 11.52 -17.43 24.61
C ALA A 368 11.40 -16.12 25.40
N PHE A 369 10.19 -15.62 25.55
CA PHE A 369 9.85 -14.49 26.39
C PHE A 369 10.47 -14.77 27.77
N ASP A 370 11.56 -14.10 28.08
CA ASP A 370 12.28 -14.35 29.34
C ASP A 370 11.44 -13.72 30.45
N LEU A 371 10.52 -14.54 30.95
CA LEU A 371 9.64 -14.22 32.07
C LEU A 371 10.44 -13.68 33.27
N SER A 372 11.68 -14.20 33.47
CA SER A 372 12.53 -13.80 34.58
C SER A 372 13.11 -12.39 34.42
N ALA A 373 13.43 -11.98 33.20
CA ALA A 373 13.90 -10.63 32.88
C ALA A 373 12.74 -9.61 32.98
N THR A 374 11.57 -9.97 32.48
CA THR A 374 10.37 -9.12 32.53
C THR A 374 9.88 -8.97 33.97
N GLN A 375 9.91 -10.02 34.78
CA GLN A 375 9.58 -10.01 36.19
C GLN A 375 10.49 -9.05 36.97
N LYS A 376 11.82 -9.12 36.76
CA LYS A 376 12.78 -8.21 37.39
C LYS A 376 12.56 -6.74 37.01
N GLN A 377 12.23 -6.46 35.76
CA GLN A 377 11.93 -5.09 35.30
C GLN A 377 10.63 -4.57 35.93
N LEU A 378 9.60 -5.38 36.02
CA LEU A 378 8.33 -5.03 36.69
C LEU A 378 8.53 -4.82 38.19
N GLU A 379 9.29 -5.68 38.87
CA GLU A 379 9.63 -5.52 40.30
C GLU A 379 10.42 -4.23 40.55
N ALA A 380 11.38 -3.90 39.65
CA ALA A 380 12.15 -2.65 39.75
C ALA A 380 11.28 -1.39 39.56
N LEU A 381 10.35 -1.42 38.55
CA LEU A 381 9.42 -0.32 38.32
C LEU A 381 8.41 -0.15 39.47
N LEU A 382 7.90 -1.22 40.04
CA LEU A 382 6.94 -1.15 41.14
C LEU A 382 7.61 -0.75 42.45
N SER A 383 8.88 -1.14 42.70
CA SER A 383 9.63 -0.71 43.86
C SER A 383 10.11 0.75 43.81
N ALA A 384 10.11 1.37 42.61
CA ALA A 384 10.41 2.78 42.41
C ALA A 384 9.22 3.71 42.71
N ILE A 385 8.04 3.17 42.97
CA ILE A 385 6.86 3.95 43.36
C ILE A 385 6.95 4.24 44.87
N ASP A 386 7.03 5.53 45.23
CA ASP A 386 7.09 6.00 46.62
C ASP A 386 5.89 5.45 47.44
N GLY A 387 6.17 4.62 48.42
CA GLY A 387 5.18 4.03 49.33
C GLY A 387 4.76 2.57 49.01
N ALA A 388 5.27 1.94 47.99
CA ALA A 388 4.85 0.57 47.55
C ALA A 388 5.53 -0.56 48.36
N GLY A 389 6.57 -0.32 49.14
CA GLY A 389 7.28 -1.36 49.89
C GLY A 389 7.97 -2.40 48.95
N ARG A 390 8.44 -3.53 49.55
CA ARG A 390 9.01 -4.63 48.71
C ARG A 390 7.89 -5.41 48.02
N VAL A 391 7.84 -5.30 46.71
CA VAL A 391 6.90 -6.07 45.87
C VAL A 391 7.61 -7.31 45.32
N ARG A 392 7.04 -8.51 45.49
CA ARG A 392 7.45 -9.75 44.81
C ARG A 392 6.31 -10.20 43.92
N LEU A 393 6.59 -10.33 42.64
CA LEU A 393 5.66 -10.93 41.68
C LEU A 393 5.97 -12.43 41.55
N MET A 394 4.95 -13.27 41.77
CA MET A 394 4.97 -14.67 41.36
C MET A 394 4.16 -14.77 40.06
N LEU A 395 4.84 -15.02 38.95
CA LEU A 395 4.24 -15.34 37.66
C LEU A 395 4.33 -16.84 37.41
#